data_24f5d5b82f142596aaf2103a126a5549
#
_entry.id   24f5d5b82f142596aaf2103a126a5549
#
_cell.length_a   1.000
_cell.length_b   1.000
_cell.length_c   1.000
_cell.angle_alpha   90.00
_cell.angle_beta   90.00
_cell.angle_gamma   90.00
#
_symmetry.space_group_name_H-M   'P 1'
#
loop_
_entity.id
_entity.type
_entity.pdbx_description
1 polymer ?
#
loop_
_entity_poly.entity_id
_entity_poly.type
_entity_poly.pdbx_seq_one_letter_code
_entity_poly.pdbx_strand_id
1 'polypeptide(L)'
;MLREVRWQACFVFVVLAAVLSGCYLEAQNQQVAATLSGAITDPTGLALKDAKVTLTSAQNGISRHYVTQEDGLYSFTLLPAAVYTLEVSVSGFKDFTQRGLSLDAGQTARQDVQLAVGATSETIEVTAQAPLLNMDNANISSDISARQLAALRVPGSDLL
;
A
#
# COMPACT_ATOMS: atom_id res chain seq x y z
N MET A 1 11.65 66.05 -9.36
CA MET A 1 11.11 64.97 -10.26
C MET A 1 11.76 63.60 -10.11
N LEU A 2 13.03 63.46 -9.71
CA LEU A 2 13.69 62.12 -9.56
C LEU A 2 13.36 61.34 -8.30
N ARG A 3 12.74 61.97 -7.26
CA ARG A 3 12.38 61.28 -6.00
C ARG A 3 11.08 60.47 -6.09
N GLU A 4 10.14 60.95 -6.90
CA GLU A 4 8.83 60.32 -7.07
C GLU A 4 8.95 58.98 -7.87
N VAL A 5 9.83 58.94 -8.88
CA VAL A 5 10.04 57.73 -9.71
C VAL A 5 10.65 56.56 -8.92
N ARG A 6 11.49 56.87 -7.91
CA ARG A 6 12.13 55.86 -7.06
C ARG A 6 11.15 55.17 -6.10
N TRP A 7 10.15 55.91 -5.62
CA TRP A 7 9.13 55.37 -4.73
C TRP A 7 8.16 54.44 -5.47
N GLN A 8 7.78 54.83 -6.69
CA GLN A 8 6.93 54.00 -7.54
C GLN A 8 7.60 52.74 -7.95
N ALA A 9 8.90 52.77 -8.27
CA ALA A 9 9.68 51.58 -8.63
C ALA A 9 9.80 50.58 -7.43
N CYS A 10 10.00 51.09 -6.20
CA CYS A 10 10.02 50.25 -5.00
C CYS A 10 8.65 49.59 -4.70
N PHE A 11 7.56 50.36 -4.90
CA PHE A 11 6.21 49.84 -4.68
C PHE A 11 5.86 48.73 -5.68
N VAL A 12 6.22 48.88 -6.95
CA VAL A 12 6.02 47.88 -7.99
C VAL A 12 6.85 46.61 -7.69
N PHE A 13 8.08 46.76 -7.18
CA PHE A 13 8.94 45.64 -6.83
C PHE A 13 8.40 44.86 -5.62
N VAL A 14 7.86 45.54 -4.60
CA VAL A 14 7.27 44.90 -3.42
C VAL A 14 5.98 44.17 -3.78
N VAL A 15 5.14 44.74 -4.64
CA VAL A 15 3.91 44.09 -5.11
C VAL A 15 4.23 42.88 -5.98
N LEU A 16 5.24 42.96 -6.86
CA LEU A 16 5.70 41.87 -7.70
C LEU A 16 6.29 40.73 -6.85
N ALA A 17 7.07 41.08 -5.82
CA ALA A 17 7.61 40.08 -4.87
C ALA A 17 6.51 39.41 -4.04
N ALA A 18 5.46 40.13 -3.64
CA ALA A 18 4.31 39.57 -2.91
C ALA A 18 3.46 38.61 -3.78
N VAL A 19 3.33 38.90 -5.07
CA VAL A 19 2.61 38.03 -6.03
C VAL A 19 3.41 36.74 -6.32
N LEU A 20 4.74 36.84 -6.40
CA LEU A 20 5.59 35.64 -6.59
C LEU A 20 5.64 34.74 -5.33
N SER A 21 5.50 35.30 -4.13
CA SER A 21 5.48 34.53 -2.87
C SER A 21 4.20 33.72 -2.68
N GLY A 22 3.09 34.10 -3.32
CA GLY A 22 1.80 33.41 -3.23
C GLY A 22 1.75 32.07 -3.97
N CYS A 23 2.68 31.81 -4.89
CA CYS A 23 2.66 30.59 -5.72
C CYS A 23 3.31 29.35 -5.09
N TYR A 24 3.94 29.44 -3.92
CA TYR A 24 4.71 28.31 -3.37
C TYR A 24 3.97 27.46 -2.33
N LEU A 25 2.70 27.79 -1.97
CA LEU A 25 2.00 27.10 -0.88
C LEU A 25 1.16 25.88 -1.29
N GLU A 26 1.06 25.53 -2.56
CA GLU A 26 0.16 24.45 -3.02
C GLU A 26 0.84 23.07 -3.16
N ALA A 27 2.15 22.95 -2.90
CA ALA A 27 2.91 21.75 -3.26
C ALA A 27 3.05 20.69 -2.13
N GLN A 28 2.39 20.83 -0.98
CA GLN A 28 2.67 19.94 0.18
C GLN A 28 1.54 18.99 0.57
N ASN A 29 0.47 18.89 -0.19
CA ASN A 29 -0.55 17.85 0.03
C ASN A 29 -0.29 16.62 -0.86
N GLN A 30 0.92 16.06 -0.83
CA GLN A 30 1.14 14.70 -1.30
C GLN A 30 0.53 13.76 -0.27
N GLN A 31 -0.74 13.48 -0.43
CA GLN A 31 -1.40 12.41 0.28
C GLN A 31 -0.64 11.13 -0.07
N VAL A 32 0.19 10.67 0.87
CA VAL A 32 0.98 9.44 0.70
C VAL A 32 -0.02 8.29 0.60
N ALA A 33 -0.21 7.81 -0.62
CA ALA A 33 -1.23 6.82 -0.94
C ALA A 33 -0.68 5.41 -0.73
N ALA A 34 -1.55 4.51 -0.27
CA ALA A 34 -1.23 3.10 -0.17
C ALA A 34 -1.39 2.38 -1.51
N THR A 35 -0.75 1.23 -1.63
CA THR A 35 -0.90 0.30 -2.75
C THR A 35 -1.25 -1.08 -2.20
N LEU A 36 -2.24 -1.74 -2.81
CA LEU A 36 -2.63 -3.11 -2.54
C LEU A 36 -2.46 -3.93 -3.81
N SER A 37 -1.70 -5.02 -3.75
CA SER A 37 -1.51 -5.94 -4.86
C SER A 37 -1.67 -7.38 -4.39
N GLY A 38 -1.79 -8.32 -5.34
CA GLY A 38 -1.87 -9.74 -5.01
C GLY A 38 -2.11 -10.61 -6.22
N ALA A 39 -2.19 -11.92 -5.99
CA ALA A 39 -2.49 -12.92 -6.99
C ALA A 39 -3.76 -13.70 -6.61
N ILE A 40 -4.57 -14.03 -7.60
CA ILE A 40 -5.74 -14.89 -7.45
C ILE A 40 -5.40 -16.24 -8.05
N THR A 41 -5.50 -17.29 -7.24
CA THR A 41 -5.17 -18.65 -7.65
C THR A 41 -6.28 -19.63 -7.30
N ASP A 42 -6.28 -20.78 -8.00
CA ASP A 42 -7.08 -21.93 -7.66
C ASP A 42 -6.43 -22.77 -6.54
N PRO A 43 -7.07 -23.86 -6.05
CA PRO A 43 -6.50 -24.73 -5.03
C PRO A 43 -5.22 -25.44 -5.46
N THR A 44 -4.93 -25.51 -6.76
CA THR A 44 -3.69 -26.12 -7.31
C THR A 44 -2.56 -25.10 -7.46
N GLY A 45 -2.83 -23.81 -7.20
CA GLY A 45 -1.88 -22.71 -7.35
C GLY A 45 -1.85 -22.10 -8.75
N LEU A 46 -2.77 -22.51 -9.64
CA LEU A 46 -2.87 -21.95 -10.98
C LEU A 46 -3.54 -20.55 -10.94
N ALA A 47 -2.99 -19.61 -11.70
CA ALA A 47 -3.51 -18.26 -11.80
C ALA A 47 -4.91 -18.24 -12.42
N LEU A 48 -5.81 -17.45 -11.84
CA LEU A 48 -7.19 -17.31 -12.31
C LEU A 48 -7.35 -15.99 -13.06
N LYS A 49 -7.65 -16.11 -14.36
CA LYS A 49 -8.06 -15.00 -15.21
C LYS A 49 -9.54 -14.67 -15.01
N ASP A 50 -9.94 -13.47 -15.46
CA ASP A 50 -11.33 -12.97 -15.43
C ASP A 50 -11.92 -12.93 -14.00
N ALA A 51 -11.06 -12.92 -12.96
CA ALA A 51 -11.49 -12.73 -11.61
C ALA A 51 -11.86 -11.24 -11.38
N LYS A 52 -13.10 -11.02 -10.96
CA LYS A 52 -13.60 -9.70 -10.60
C LYS A 52 -13.19 -9.42 -9.15
N VAL A 53 -12.26 -8.50 -8.97
CA VAL A 53 -11.77 -8.04 -7.67
C VAL A 53 -12.40 -6.70 -7.37
N THR A 54 -13.09 -6.60 -6.24
CA THR A 54 -13.72 -5.36 -5.78
C THR A 54 -13.12 -4.97 -4.44
N LEU A 55 -12.66 -3.73 -4.34
CA LEU A 55 -12.12 -3.15 -3.11
C LEU A 55 -13.03 -1.99 -2.68
N THR A 56 -13.63 -2.09 -1.50
CA THR A 56 -14.55 -1.08 -0.96
C THR A 56 -14.09 -0.57 0.38
N SER A 57 -14.33 0.73 0.66
CA SER A 57 -14.16 1.31 1.98
C SER A 57 -15.40 2.12 2.35
N ALA A 58 -16.09 1.68 3.39
CA ALA A 58 -17.25 2.39 3.93
C ALA A 58 -16.88 3.75 4.55
N GLN A 59 -15.64 3.90 5.04
CA GLN A 59 -15.16 5.13 5.68
C GLN A 59 -15.02 6.29 4.68
N ASN A 60 -14.55 5.98 3.46
CA ASN A 60 -14.24 6.98 2.44
C ASN A 60 -15.21 6.94 1.25
N GLY A 61 -16.20 6.04 1.25
CA GLY A 61 -17.11 5.84 0.14
C GLY A 61 -16.43 5.35 -1.15
N ILE A 62 -15.20 4.81 -1.05
CA ILE A 62 -14.42 4.37 -2.20
C ILE A 62 -14.86 2.98 -2.62
N SER A 63 -15.07 2.80 -3.92
CA SER A 63 -15.23 1.48 -4.55
C SER A 63 -14.34 1.43 -5.79
N ARG A 64 -13.47 0.42 -5.86
CA ARG A 64 -12.56 0.16 -6.97
C ARG A 64 -12.78 -1.25 -7.47
N HIS A 65 -12.69 -1.43 -8.77
CA HIS A 65 -12.85 -2.72 -9.44
C HIS A 65 -11.64 -3.01 -10.30
N TYR A 66 -11.25 -4.27 -10.32
CA TYR A 66 -10.18 -4.79 -11.16
C TYR A 66 -10.61 -6.16 -11.72
N VAL A 67 -10.18 -6.50 -12.93
CA VAL A 67 -10.40 -7.82 -13.52
C VAL A 67 -9.03 -8.39 -13.84
N THR A 68 -8.73 -9.58 -13.31
CA THR A 68 -7.42 -10.23 -13.52
C THR A 68 -7.27 -10.69 -14.95
N GLN A 69 -6.03 -10.63 -15.44
CA GLN A 69 -5.63 -11.18 -16.73
C GLN A 69 -5.13 -12.62 -16.58
N GLU A 70 -4.40 -13.13 -17.58
CA GLU A 70 -3.91 -14.51 -17.61
C GLU A 70 -2.93 -14.84 -16.47
N ASP A 71 -2.26 -13.82 -15.91
CA ASP A 71 -1.33 -13.94 -14.79
C ASP A 71 -2.01 -13.99 -13.42
N GLY A 72 -3.34 -13.76 -13.36
CA GLY A 72 -4.13 -13.72 -12.13
C GLY A 72 -3.76 -12.57 -11.19
N LEU A 73 -2.95 -11.60 -11.62
CA LEU A 73 -2.49 -10.50 -10.77
C LEU A 73 -3.52 -9.37 -10.72
N TYR A 74 -3.58 -8.70 -9.57
CA TYR A 74 -4.31 -7.46 -9.40
C TYR A 74 -3.50 -6.41 -8.67
N SER A 75 -3.79 -5.13 -8.92
CA SER A 75 -3.14 -4.01 -8.23
C SER A 75 -4.07 -2.82 -8.15
N PHE A 76 -4.21 -2.28 -6.94
CA PHE A 76 -4.88 -1.02 -6.65
C PHE A 76 -3.85 -0.04 -6.12
N THR A 77 -3.70 1.08 -6.81
CA THR A 77 -2.78 2.15 -6.45
C THR A 77 -3.55 3.39 -5.99
N LEU A 78 -2.86 4.33 -5.37
CA LEU A 78 -3.44 5.61 -4.93
C LEU A 78 -4.64 5.41 -3.99
N LEU A 79 -4.50 4.48 -3.03
CA LEU A 79 -5.51 4.22 -2.01
C LEU A 79 -5.26 5.14 -0.80
N PRO A 80 -6.26 5.91 -0.35
CA PRO A 80 -6.18 6.59 0.94
C PRO A 80 -6.02 5.61 2.10
N ALA A 81 -5.41 6.04 3.19
CA ALA A 81 -5.37 5.26 4.42
C ALA A 81 -6.79 5.04 4.94
N ALA A 82 -7.21 3.78 5.06
CA ALA A 82 -8.53 3.38 5.51
C ALA A 82 -8.61 1.87 5.77
N VAL A 83 -9.76 1.45 6.32
CA VAL A 83 -10.11 0.03 6.37
C VAL A 83 -10.94 -0.34 5.15
N TYR A 84 -10.51 -1.39 4.48
CA TYR A 84 -11.10 -1.90 3.24
C TYR A 84 -11.73 -3.28 3.40
N THR A 85 -12.64 -3.58 2.50
CA THR A 85 -13.17 -4.92 2.25
C THR A 85 -12.77 -5.32 0.83
N LEU A 86 -12.14 -6.48 0.71
CA LEU A 86 -11.74 -7.09 -0.55
C LEU A 86 -12.72 -8.22 -0.89
N GLU A 87 -13.33 -8.16 -2.05
CA GLU A 87 -14.23 -9.17 -2.57
C GLU A 87 -13.70 -9.70 -3.90
N VAL A 88 -13.70 -11.01 -4.07
CA VAL A 88 -13.25 -11.67 -5.29
C VAL A 88 -14.30 -12.66 -5.74
N SER A 89 -14.71 -12.57 -7.01
CA SER A 89 -15.71 -13.44 -7.64
C SER A 89 -15.23 -13.94 -8.99
N VAL A 90 -15.30 -15.25 -9.20
CA VAL A 90 -14.95 -15.93 -10.45
C VAL A 90 -15.98 -17.01 -10.75
N SER A 91 -16.39 -17.13 -12.01
CA SER A 91 -17.35 -18.17 -12.42
C SER A 91 -16.81 -19.57 -12.12
N GLY A 92 -17.60 -20.40 -11.42
CA GLY A 92 -17.22 -21.77 -11.02
C GLY A 92 -16.41 -21.88 -9.73
N PHE A 93 -16.18 -20.77 -9.05
CA PHE A 93 -15.53 -20.70 -7.75
C PHE A 93 -16.45 -20.06 -6.71
N LYS A 94 -16.17 -20.33 -5.42
CA LYS A 94 -16.86 -19.68 -4.32
C LYS A 94 -16.40 -18.23 -4.21
N ASP A 95 -17.33 -17.32 -3.91
CA ASP A 95 -17.00 -15.92 -3.64
C ASP A 95 -16.12 -15.82 -2.39
N PHE A 96 -15.11 -14.98 -2.44
CA PHE A 96 -14.22 -14.70 -1.33
C PHE A 96 -14.46 -13.28 -0.85
N THR A 97 -14.62 -13.10 0.46
CA THR A 97 -14.75 -11.78 1.09
C THR A 97 -13.80 -11.69 2.28
N GLN A 98 -12.91 -10.70 2.25
CA GLN A 98 -12.04 -10.36 3.37
C GLN A 98 -12.36 -8.96 3.85
N ARG A 99 -12.75 -8.86 5.11
CA ARG A 99 -13.08 -7.61 5.79
C ARG A 99 -11.95 -7.17 6.72
N GLY A 100 -11.92 -5.87 7.04
CA GLY A 100 -10.97 -5.34 8.03
C GLY A 100 -9.53 -5.20 7.52
N LEU A 101 -9.34 -5.06 6.20
CA LEU A 101 -8.04 -4.84 5.60
C LEU A 101 -7.59 -3.40 5.86
N SER A 102 -6.77 -3.17 6.88
CA SER A 102 -6.22 -1.84 7.20
C SER A 102 -5.05 -1.53 6.29
N LEU A 103 -5.12 -0.39 5.61
CA LEU A 103 -4.04 0.16 4.81
C LEU A 103 -3.63 1.52 5.37
N ASP A 104 -2.36 1.63 5.76
CA ASP A 104 -1.78 2.87 6.24
C ASP A 104 -1.25 3.72 5.08
N ALA A 105 -1.07 5.01 5.33
CA ALA A 105 -0.54 5.94 4.32
C ALA A 105 0.87 5.51 3.88
N GLY A 106 1.09 5.41 2.57
CA GLY A 106 2.36 4.97 1.98
C GLY A 106 2.63 3.48 2.05
N GLN A 107 1.73 2.70 2.63
CA GLN A 107 1.93 1.26 2.75
C GLN A 107 1.81 0.57 1.39
N THR A 108 2.76 -0.32 1.10
CA THR A 108 2.64 -1.30 0.02
C THR A 108 2.30 -2.65 0.64
N ALA A 109 1.04 -3.07 0.46
CA ALA A 109 0.52 -4.33 0.99
C ALA A 109 0.35 -5.36 -0.12
N ARG A 110 0.54 -6.65 0.23
CA ARG A 110 0.26 -7.77 -0.65
C ARG A 110 -0.75 -8.70 0.00
N GLN A 111 -1.79 -9.06 -0.75
CA GLN A 111 -2.84 -9.99 -0.34
C GLN A 111 -3.09 -10.98 -1.47
N ASP A 112 -2.56 -12.18 -1.34
CA ASP A 112 -2.83 -13.27 -2.26
C ASP A 112 -4.10 -14.02 -1.82
N VAL A 113 -4.93 -14.42 -2.79
CA VAL A 113 -6.23 -15.06 -2.53
C VAL A 113 -6.28 -16.39 -3.28
N GLN A 114 -6.56 -17.48 -2.57
CA GLN A 114 -6.83 -18.77 -3.14
C GLN A 114 -8.33 -19.06 -3.10
N LEU A 115 -8.94 -19.27 -4.26
CA LEU A 115 -10.38 -19.53 -4.37
C LEU A 115 -10.66 -21.03 -4.34
N ALA A 116 -11.70 -21.43 -3.60
CA ALA A 116 -12.19 -22.81 -3.62
C ALA A 116 -13.17 -23.01 -4.79
N VAL A 117 -13.12 -24.18 -5.43
CA VAL A 117 -14.10 -24.59 -6.45
C VAL A 117 -15.46 -24.77 -5.80
N GLY A 118 -16.51 -24.22 -6.40
CA GLY A 118 -17.87 -24.33 -5.88
C GLY A 118 -18.85 -23.37 -6.55
N ALA A 119 -20.10 -23.39 -6.10
CA ALA A 119 -21.10 -22.43 -6.58
C ALA A 119 -20.80 -21.04 -6.05
N THR A 120 -20.93 -20.04 -6.91
CA THR A 120 -20.73 -18.60 -6.59
C THR A 120 -21.63 -18.08 -5.45
N SER A 121 -22.68 -18.82 -5.10
CA SER A 121 -23.60 -18.48 -3.99
C SER A 121 -23.03 -18.79 -2.60
N GLU A 122 -21.88 -19.49 -2.51
CA GLU A 122 -21.20 -19.79 -1.25
C GLU A 122 -20.05 -18.81 -1.04
N THR A 123 -20.14 -17.99 0.00
CA THR A 123 -19.10 -16.99 0.33
C THR A 123 -18.19 -17.51 1.43
N ILE A 124 -16.88 -17.41 1.23
CA ILE A 124 -15.88 -17.64 2.27
C ILE A 124 -15.54 -16.27 2.87
N GLU A 125 -15.96 -16.04 4.10
CA GLU A 125 -15.64 -14.81 4.83
C GLU A 125 -14.36 -15.00 5.67
N VAL A 126 -13.35 -14.17 5.42
CA VAL A 126 -12.11 -14.14 6.18
C VAL A 126 -12.04 -12.80 6.93
N THR A 127 -11.98 -12.86 8.25
CA THR A 127 -11.71 -11.67 9.06
C THR A 127 -10.20 -11.47 9.13
N ALA A 128 -9.73 -10.28 8.77
CA ALA A 128 -8.30 -9.99 8.76
C ALA A 128 -7.72 -10.06 10.18
N GLN A 129 -7.13 -11.19 10.53
CA GLN A 129 -6.23 -11.34 11.68
C GLN A 129 -4.80 -11.73 11.23
N ALA A 130 -4.57 -11.93 9.93
CA ALA A 130 -3.23 -12.14 9.42
C ALA A 130 -2.57 -10.77 9.20
N PRO A 131 -1.36 -10.53 9.74
CA PRO A 131 -0.64 -9.31 9.43
C PRO A 131 -0.36 -9.28 7.93
N LEU A 132 -0.75 -8.17 7.29
CA LEU A 132 -0.37 -7.89 5.91
C LEU A 132 1.16 -7.93 5.82
N LEU A 133 1.70 -8.68 4.87
CA LEU A 133 3.12 -8.65 4.56
C LEU A 133 3.49 -7.23 4.12
N ASN A 134 4.15 -6.51 5.01
CA ASN A 134 4.70 -5.19 4.72
C ASN A 134 6.02 -5.39 3.97
N MET A 135 6.04 -5.13 2.65
CA MET A 135 7.23 -5.34 1.83
C MET A 135 8.29 -4.25 1.99
N ASP A 136 7.96 -3.14 2.67
CA ASP A 136 8.90 -2.02 2.82
C ASP A 136 9.92 -2.20 3.96
N ASN A 137 9.81 -3.25 4.78
CA ASN A 137 10.79 -3.56 5.81
C ASN A 137 11.73 -4.71 5.39
N ALA A 138 12.44 -4.55 4.30
CA ALA A 138 13.68 -5.31 4.04
C ALA A 138 14.86 -4.80 4.90
N ASN A 139 14.60 -4.18 6.04
CA ASN A 139 15.63 -3.94 7.03
C ASN A 139 15.76 -5.20 7.88
N ILE A 140 16.56 -6.16 7.38
CA ILE A 140 17.10 -7.24 8.17
C ILE A 140 18.14 -6.60 9.12
N SER A 141 17.66 -5.92 10.14
CA SER A 141 18.46 -5.75 11.35
C SER A 141 18.44 -7.11 12.03
N SER A 142 19.40 -7.96 11.67
CA SER A 142 19.75 -9.10 12.49
C SER A 142 20.25 -8.55 13.83
N ASP A 143 19.34 -8.39 14.78
CA ASP A 143 19.70 -8.30 16.19
C ASP A 143 20.33 -9.64 16.59
N ILE A 144 21.59 -9.79 16.22
CA ILE A 144 22.47 -10.81 16.82
C ILE A 144 22.67 -10.34 18.25
N SER A 145 21.79 -10.81 19.14
CA SER A 145 21.88 -10.47 20.55
C SER A 145 23.28 -10.92 21.05
N ALA A 146 23.93 -10.07 21.84
CA ALA A 146 25.25 -10.33 22.45
C ALA A 146 25.32 -11.68 23.17
N ARG A 147 24.18 -12.30 23.48
CA ARG A 147 24.09 -13.66 24.05
C ARG A 147 24.39 -14.78 23.05
N GLN A 148 24.18 -14.59 21.76
CA GLN A 148 24.52 -15.60 20.75
C GLN A 148 26.01 -15.57 20.40
N LEU A 149 26.67 -14.42 20.50
CA LEU A 149 28.12 -14.33 20.36
C LEU A 149 28.90 -14.97 21.54
N ALA A 150 28.31 -14.99 22.74
CA ALA A 150 28.92 -15.65 23.89
C ALA A 150 28.84 -17.21 23.83
N ALA A 151 27.97 -17.75 22.98
CA ALA A 151 27.81 -19.22 22.82
C ALA A 151 28.80 -19.81 21.80
N LEU A 152 29.47 -19.02 20.98
CA LEU A 152 30.53 -19.46 20.07
C LEU A 152 31.86 -19.53 20.84
N ARG A 153 31.92 -20.45 21.83
CA ARG A 153 33.14 -20.82 22.45
C ARG A 153 33.96 -21.67 21.47
N VAL A 154 35.01 -21.07 20.93
CA VAL A 154 35.95 -21.78 20.08
C VAL A 154 36.69 -22.80 20.96
N PRO A 155 36.55 -24.12 20.75
CA PRO A 155 37.39 -25.10 21.45
C PRO A 155 38.75 -25.11 20.75
N GLY A 156 39.78 -24.66 21.41
CA GLY A 156 41.13 -24.80 20.90
C GLY A 156 42.10 -23.67 21.22
N SER A 157 42.38 -23.45 22.50
CA SER A 157 43.62 -22.78 22.90
C SER A 157 44.10 -23.30 24.28
N ASP A 158 44.26 -24.61 24.35
CA ASP A 158 45.18 -25.19 25.34
C ASP A 158 46.35 -25.79 24.54
N LEU A 159 47.38 -24.98 24.31
CA LEU A 159 48.74 -25.39 24.00
C LEU A 159 49.68 -24.27 24.44
N LEU A 160 50.31 -24.53 25.58
CA LEU A 160 51.54 -24.07 26.21
C LEU A 160 51.33 -23.41 27.55
#